data_586d475cad0aefb35c66e51d60b29e35
#
_entry.id   586d475cad0aefb35c66e51d60b29e35
#
_cell.length_a   1.000
_cell.length_b   1.000
_cell.length_c   1.000
_cell.angle_alpha   90.00
_cell.angle_beta   90.00
_cell.angle_gamma   90.00
#
_symmetry.space_group_name_H-M   'P 1'
#
loop_
_entity.id
_entity.type
_entity.pdbx_description
1 polymer ?
#
loop_
_entity_poly.entity_id
_entity_poly.type
_entity_poly.pdbx_seq_one_letter_code
_entity_poly.pdbx_strand_id
1 'polypeptide(L)'
;YTLPIMLGVAFVCFLLVHMAPGDPLVSVLPPDASEQLKNQMMAIYGFDRPYYEQFFKWLGRAVTGDLGSSIRTNRPVVLEVAKAVMNTLTLAALATFIGFIMGSFFGFVAGYFRDTWLDKFASFVSVVGVSVPHYWLGMVLVIIFAANLGWLPPTGAGPGGSEAWIWNWEHVRHMILPAITMSV
;
A
#
# COMPACT_ATOMS: atom_id res chain seq x y z
N TYR A 1 -24.13 7.87 -5.29
CA TYR A 1 -23.86 6.42 -5.23
C TYR A 1 -22.57 6.08 -4.47
N THR A 2 -21.59 6.98 -4.35
CA THR A 2 -20.28 6.69 -3.71
C THR A 2 -20.40 6.35 -2.22
N LEU A 3 -21.19 7.12 -1.47
CA LEU A 3 -21.33 6.92 -0.03
C LEU A 3 -21.91 5.56 0.36
N PRO A 4 -23.02 5.08 -0.23
CA PRO A 4 -23.51 3.72 0.03
C PRO A 4 -22.49 2.62 -0.31
N ILE A 5 -21.75 2.79 -1.41
CA ILE A 5 -20.71 1.82 -1.81
C ILE A 5 -19.59 1.80 -0.76
N MET A 6 -19.10 2.98 -0.32
CA MET A 6 -18.08 3.07 0.72
C MET A 6 -18.51 2.41 2.03
N LEU A 7 -19.75 2.64 2.46
CA LEU A 7 -20.29 2.00 3.66
C LEU A 7 -20.42 0.49 3.50
N GLY A 8 -20.89 0.03 2.33
CA GLY A 8 -20.98 -1.39 2.01
C GLY A 8 -19.61 -2.08 2.03
N VAL A 9 -18.61 -1.47 1.39
CA VAL A 9 -17.23 -1.99 1.40
C VAL A 9 -16.66 -2.00 2.82
N ALA A 10 -16.84 -0.91 3.58
CA ALA A 10 -16.38 -0.83 4.97
C ALA A 10 -17.01 -1.93 5.84
N PHE A 11 -18.32 -2.17 5.68
CA PHE A 11 -19.03 -3.24 6.42
C PHE A 11 -18.52 -4.63 6.04
N VAL A 12 -18.36 -4.91 4.75
CA VAL A 12 -17.84 -6.20 4.28
C VAL A 12 -16.41 -6.43 4.78
N CYS A 13 -15.53 -5.43 4.67
CA CYS A 13 -14.17 -5.53 5.20
C CYS A 13 -14.15 -5.75 6.72
N PHE A 14 -15.02 -5.04 7.45
CA PHE A 14 -15.18 -5.23 8.88
C PHE A 14 -15.58 -6.66 9.22
N LEU A 15 -16.60 -7.22 8.54
CA LEU A 15 -17.03 -8.59 8.74
C LEU A 15 -15.93 -9.60 8.43
N LEU A 16 -15.22 -9.44 7.30
CA LEU A 16 -14.16 -10.35 6.91
C LEU A 16 -13.04 -10.42 7.97
N VAL A 17 -12.66 -9.28 8.55
CA VAL A 17 -11.66 -9.24 9.62
C VAL A 17 -12.15 -9.93 10.89
N HIS A 18 -13.43 -9.75 11.26
CA HIS A 18 -14.00 -10.33 12.48
C HIS A 18 -14.40 -11.82 12.35
N MET A 19 -14.65 -12.28 11.12
CA MET A 19 -14.92 -13.69 10.83
C MET A 19 -13.64 -14.49 10.56
N ALA A 20 -12.49 -13.83 10.43
CA ALA A 20 -11.22 -14.52 10.26
C ALA A 20 -10.93 -15.40 11.49
N PRO A 21 -10.52 -16.66 11.29
CA PRO A 21 -10.19 -17.53 12.41
C PRO A 21 -8.99 -16.98 13.18
N GLY A 22 -9.18 -16.81 14.48
CA GLY A 22 -8.14 -16.31 15.41
C GLY A 22 -8.76 -15.58 16.60
N ASP A 23 -8.03 -15.57 17.69
CA ASP A 23 -8.40 -14.78 18.87
C ASP A 23 -7.79 -13.38 18.73
N PRO A 24 -8.59 -12.32 18.67
CA PRO A 24 -8.07 -10.95 18.51
C PRO A 24 -7.17 -10.52 19.67
N LEU A 25 -7.23 -11.18 20.81
CA LEU A 25 -6.45 -10.87 22.00
C LEU A 25 -5.09 -11.59 22.08
N VAL A 26 -4.80 -12.54 21.18
CA VAL A 26 -3.50 -13.27 21.18
C VAL A 26 -2.29 -12.34 21.10
N SER A 27 -2.43 -11.19 20.43
CA SER A 27 -1.34 -10.21 20.31
C SER A 27 -1.20 -9.27 21.52
N VAL A 28 -2.15 -9.30 22.45
CA VAL A 28 -2.22 -8.38 23.60
C VAL A 28 -2.02 -9.11 24.91
N LEU A 29 -2.47 -10.35 24.98
CA LEU A 29 -2.43 -11.16 26.20
C LEU A 29 -1.23 -12.12 26.19
N PRO A 30 -0.61 -12.36 27.36
CA PRO A 30 0.35 -13.45 27.52
C PRO A 30 -0.33 -14.82 27.22
N PRO A 31 0.43 -15.82 26.75
CA PRO A 31 -0.11 -17.15 26.44
C PRO A 31 -0.76 -17.86 27.63
N ASP A 32 -0.38 -17.49 28.85
CA ASP A 32 -0.85 -18.02 30.13
C ASP A 32 -1.88 -17.11 30.82
N ALA A 33 -2.46 -16.16 30.11
CA ALA A 33 -3.46 -15.25 30.65
C ALA A 33 -4.68 -16.01 31.20
N SER A 34 -5.15 -15.62 32.40
CA SER A 34 -6.33 -16.21 33.00
C SER A 34 -7.59 -15.90 32.20
N GLU A 35 -8.59 -16.81 32.24
CA GLU A 35 -9.89 -16.59 31.61
C GLU A 35 -10.57 -15.29 32.10
N GLN A 36 -10.37 -14.93 33.35
CA GLN A 36 -10.88 -13.68 33.89
C GLN A 36 -10.27 -12.46 33.21
N LEU A 37 -8.96 -12.44 33.02
CA LEU A 37 -8.27 -11.37 32.31
C LEU A 37 -8.70 -11.30 30.84
N LYS A 38 -8.87 -12.44 30.20
CA LYS A 38 -9.37 -12.54 28.82
C LYS A 38 -10.77 -11.93 28.69
N ASN A 39 -11.70 -12.31 29.57
CA ASN A 39 -13.06 -11.79 29.55
C ASN A 39 -13.10 -10.27 29.84
N GLN A 40 -12.27 -9.79 30.75
CA GLN A 40 -12.15 -8.35 30.99
C GLN A 40 -11.65 -7.59 29.76
N MET A 41 -10.64 -8.11 29.07
CA MET A 41 -10.13 -7.49 27.86
C MET A 41 -11.14 -7.55 26.71
N MET A 42 -11.88 -8.65 26.55
CA MET A 42 -12.99 -8.75 25.58
C MET A 42 -14.02 -7.65 25.80
N ALA A 43 -14.39 -7.39 27.06
CA ALA A 43 -15.35 -6.33 27.41
C ALA A 43 -14.77 -4.92 27.19
N ILE A 44 -13.49 -4.69 27.52
CA ILE A 44 -12.81 -3.39 27.33
C ILE A 44 -12.75 -3.02 25.84
N TYR A 45 -12.36 -3.98 24.99
CA TYR A 45 -12.30 -3.77 23.55
C TYR A 45 -13.67 -3.88 22.86
N GLY A 46 -14.69 -4.39 23.56
CA GLY A 46 -16.04 -4.56 23.06
C GLY A 46 -16.19 -5.72 22.07
N PHE A 47 -15.29 -6.70 22.13
CA PHE A 47 -15.34 -7.92 21.31
C PHE A 47 -16.44 -8.90 21.78
N ASP A 48 -16.98 -8.69 22.97
CA ASP A 48 -18.12 -9.42 23.54
C ASP A 48 -19.48 -9.01 22.92
N ARG A 49 -19.51 -7.93 22.15
CA ARG A 49 -20.75 -7.38 21.57
C ARG A 49 -21.04 -7.96 20.18
N PRO A 50 -22.32 -7.93 19.75
CA PRO A 50 -22.67 -8.30 18.38
C PRO A 50 -21.91 -7.45 17.32
N TYR A 51 -21.56 -8.03 16.18
CA TYR A 51 -20.76 -7.37 15.14
C TYR A 51 -21.37 -6.07 14.62
N TYR A 52 -22.69 -5.97 14.56
CA TYR A 52 -23.35 -4.74 14.12
C TYR A 52 -23.13 -3.59 15.12
N GLU A 53 -23.16 -3.86 16.43
CA GLU A 53 -22.86 -2.84 17.44
C GLU A 53 -21.39 -2.39 17.37
N GLN A 54 -20.48 -3.33 17.21
CA GLN A 54 -19.07 -3.04 17.04
C GLN A 54 -18.83 -2.16 15.80
N PHE A 55 -19.48 -2.51 14.67
CA PHE A 55 -19.37 -1.74 13.43
C PHE A 55 -19.88 -0.31 13.58
N PHE A 56 -21.09 -0.11 14.08
CA PHE A 56 -21.65 1.24 14.23
C PHE A 56 -20.89 2.08 15.24
N LYS A 57 -20.38 1.50 16.31
CA LYS A 57 -19.53 2.16 17.28
C LYS A 57 -18.19 2.58 16.65
N TRP A 58 -17.58 1.70 15.88
CA TRP A 58 -16.38 2.01 15.11
C TRP A 58 -16.65 3.11 14.06
N LEU A 59 -17.70 2.98 13.28
CA LEU A 59 -18.07 3.94 12.25
C LEU A 59 -18.33 5.35 12.85
N GLY A 60 -19.01 5.42 13.97
CA GLY A 60 -19.26 6.70 14.67
C GLY A 60 -17.95 7.39 15.08
N ARG A 61 -16.96 6.66 15.57
CA ARG A 61 -15.64 7.19 15.88
C ARG A 61 -14.86 7.55 14.60
N ALA A 62 -14.91 6.69 13.59
CA ALA A 62 -14.21 6.91 12.33
C ALA A 62 -14.64 8.21 11.63
N VAL A 63 -15.95 8.54 11.65
CA VAL A 63 -16.49 9.80 11.09
C VAL A 63 -15.97 11.03 11.85
N THR A 64 -15.65 10.91 13.12
CA THR A 64 -15.03 11.99 13.91
C THR A 64 -13.50 12.03 13.82
N GLY A 65 -12.90 11.16 13.00
CA GLY A 65 -11.46 11.09 12.81
C GLY A 65 -10.72 10.18 13.80
N ASP A 66 -11.44 9.51 14.71
CA ASP A 66 -10.85 8.53 15.63
C ASP A 66 -10.94 7.13 15.03
N LEU A 67 -9.85 6.66 14.43
CA LEU A 67 -9.71 5.29 13.91
C LEU A 67 -9.24 4.29 14.98
N GLY A 68 -9.10 4.75 16.23
CA GLY A 68 -8.61 3.94 17.35
C GLY A 68 -7.09 3.70 17.29
N SER A 69 -6.66 2.73 18.08
CA SER A 69 -5.26 2.31 18.16
C SER A 69 -5.09 0.89 17.64
N SER A 70 -3.96 0.65 16.99
CA SER A 70 -3.57 -0.68 16.54
C SER A 70 -3.33 -1.61 17.73
N ILE A 71 -4.01 -2.74 17.78
CA ILE A 71 -3.86 -3.75 18.84
C ILE A 71 -2.40 -4.28 18.87
N ARG A 72 -1.76 -4.41 17.71
CA ARG A 72 -0.41 -4.95 17.60
C ARG A 72 0.69 -3.96 18.01
N THR A 73 0.57 -2.69 17.62
CA THR A 73 1.64 -1.69 17.81
C THR A 73 1.34 -0.68 18.89
N ASN A 74 0.12 -0.67 19.42
CA ASN A 74 -0.43 0.29 20.37
C ASN A 74 -0.31 1.76 19.92
N ARG A 75 -0.24 1.99 18.61
CA ARG A 75 -0.13 3.33 18.01
C ARG A 75 -1.46 3.77 17.43
N PRO A 76 -1.77 5.08 17.40
CA PRO A 76 -2.96 5.60 16.73
C PRO A 76 -2.99 5.21 15.26
N VAL A 77 -4.07 4.58 14.80
CA VAL A 77 -4.23 4.11 13.41
C VAL A 77 -4.18 5.28 12.43
N VAL A 78 -4.71 6.44 12.80
CA VAL A 78 -4.66 7.67 11.98
C VAL A 78 -3.22 8.01 11.56
N LEU A 79 -2.26 7.90 12.45
CA LEU A 79 -0.86 8.21 12.15
C LEU A 79 -0.24 7.18 11.21
N GLU A 80 -0.55 5.90 11.39
CA GLU A 80 -0.06 4.85 10.50
C GLU A 80 -0.67 4.97 9.09
N VAL A 81 -1.96 5.28 9.00
CA VAL A 81 -2.64 5.55 7.73
C VAL A 81 -2.08 6.79 7.05
N ALA A 82 -1.93 7.90 7.77
CA ALA A 82 -1.36 9.13 7.21
C ALA A 82 0.05 8.90 6.64
N LYS A 83 0.88 8.17 7.35
CA LYS A 83 2.22 7.77 6.90
C LYS A 83 2.18 6.92 5.63
N ALA A 84 1.31 5.89 5.60
CA ALA A 84 1.16 5.03 4.43
C ALA A 84 0.64 5.81 3.22
N VAL A 85 -0.32 6.72 3.42
CA VAL A 85 -0.85 7.60 2.37
C VAL A 85 0.25 8.49 1.80
N MET A 86 1.09 9.10 2.63
CA MET A 86 2.20 9.94 2.15
C MET A 86 3.20 9.15 1.32
N ASN A 87 3.57 7.95 1.73
CA ASN A 87 4.45 7.07 0.95
C ASN A 87 3.82 6.71 -0.41
N THR A 88 2.53 6.36 -0.40
CA THR A 88 1.78 6.02 -1.62
C THR A 88 1.68 7.23 -2.58
N LEU A 89 1.36 8.41 -2.06
CA LEU A 89 1.27 9.62 -2.87
C LEU A 89 2.62 10.02 -3.47
N THR A 90 3.70 9.91 -2.71
CA THR A 90 5.05 10.19 -3.19
C THR A 90 5.44 9.23 -4.31
N LEU A 91 5.18 7.94 -4.11
CA LEU A 91 5.45 6.93 -5.13
C LEU A 91 4.59 7.16 -6.39
N ALA A 92 3.30 7.42 -6.23
CA ALA A 92 2.38 7.70 -7.33
C ALA A 92 2.79 8.95 -8.13
N ALA A 93 3.19 10.03 -7.44
CA ALA A 93 3.67 11.24 -8.08
C ALA A 93 4.95 10.98 -8.89
N LEU A 94 5.91 10.26 -8.32
CA LEU A 94 7.16 9.91 -8.99
C LEU A 94 6.91 8.99 -10.20
N ALA A 95 6.08 7.95 -10.05
CA ALA A 95 5.73 7.05 -11.15
C ALA A 95 5.00 7.79 -12.28
N THR A 96 4.04 8.66 -11.93
CA THR A 96 3.33 9.48 -12.91
C THR A 96 4.27 10.42 -13.65
N PHE A 97 5.20 11.06 -12.94
CA PHE A 97 6.19 11.95 -13.55
C PHE A 97 7.10 11.20 -14.54
N ILE A 98 7.63 10.04 -14.15
CA ILE A 98 8.45 9.19 -15.02
C ILE A 98 7.61 8.72 -16.23
N GLY A 99 6.43 8.19 -16.00
CA GLY A 99 5.54 7.71 -17.07
C GLY A 99 5.14 8.81 -18.04
N PHE A 100 4.86 10.01 -17.54
CA PHE A 100 4.57 11.17 -18.39
C PHE A 100 5.75 11.56 -19.28
N ILE A 101 6.97 11.61 -18.74
CA ILE A 101 8.18 11.94 -19.52
C ILE A 101 8.42 10.85 -20.56
N MET A 102 8.41 9.57 -20.17
CA MET A 102 8.66 8.45 -21.06
C MET A 102 7.58 8.37 -22.16
N GLY A 103 6.31 8.44 -21.78
CA GLY A 103 5.19 8.40 -22.71
C GLY A 103 5.21 9.57 -23.68
N SER A 104 5.48 10.79 -23.20
CA SER A 104 5.61 11.97 -24.08
C SER A 104 6.80 11.85 -25.02
N PHE A 105 7.93 11.32 -24.55
CA PHE A 105 9.11 11.13 -25.38
C PHE A 105 8.86 10.10 -26.50
N PHE A 106 8.38 8.90 -26.16
CA PHE A 106 8.10 7.88 -27.16
C PHE A 106 6.96 8.28 -28.09
N GLY A 107 5.91 8.93 -27.55
CA GLY A 107 4.81 9.45 -28.36
C GLY A 107 5.26 10.55 -29.36
N PHE A 108 6.15 11.47 -28.91
CA PHE A 108 6.75 12.47 -29.79
C PHE A 108 7.60 11.83 -30.88
N VAL A 109 8.46 10.87 -30.53
CA VAL A 109 9.33 10.17 -31.50
C VAL A 109 8.47 9.42 -32.54
N ALA A 110 7.45 8.70 -32.11
CA ALA A 110 6.55 8.00 -33.03
C ALA A 110 5.79 8.95 -33.96
N GLY A 111 5.27 10.05 -33.40
CA GLY A 111 4.52 11.03 -34.20
C GLY A 111 5.38 11.84 -35.16
N TYR A 112 6.55 12.28 -34.73
CA TYR A 112 7.46 13.11 -35.54
C TYR A 112 8.16 12.31 -36.65
N PHE A 113 8.61 11.07 -36.32
CA PHE A 113 9.28 10.18 -37.28
C PHE A 113 8.33 9.12 -37.87
N ARG A 114 7.11 9.49 -38.13
CA ARG A 114 6.06 8.61 -38.65
C ARG A 114 6.53 7.78 -39.84
N ASP A 115 6.12 6.52 -39.89
CA ASP A 115 6.43 5.53 -40.95
C ASP A 115 7.93 5.16 -41.06
N THR A 116 8.80 5.63 -40.13
CA THR A 116 10.20 5.24 -40.07
C THR A 116 10.45 4.08 -39.10
N TRP A 117 11.69 3.60 -39.04
CA TRP A 117 12.08 2.59 -38.05
C TRP A 117 12.00 3.10 -36.60
N LEU A 118 12.19 4.42 -36.38
CA LEU A 118 12.06 5.04 -35.07
C LEU A 118 10.62 4.99 -34.53
N ASP A 119 9.63 5.23 -35.39
CA ASP A 119 8.23 5.07 -35.07
C ASP A 119 7.93 3.61 -34.69
N LYS A 120 8.37 2.66 -35.49
CA LYS A 120 8.18 1.23 -35.22
C LYS A 120 8.83 0.81 -33.91
N PHE A 121 10.02 1.31 -33.62
CA PHE A 121 10.71 1.03 -32.35
C PHE A 121 9.99 1.65 -31.15
N ALA A 122 9.59 2.91 -31.23
CA ALA A 122 8.84 3.58 -30.16
C ALA A 122 7.50 2.88 -29.89
N SER A 123 6.78 2.51 -30.93
CA SER A 123 5.53 1.75 -30.84
C SER A 123 5.76 0.37 -30.24
N PHE A 124 6.81 -0.35 -30.64
CA PHE A 124 7.18 -1.64 -30.05
C PHE A 124 7.45 -1.53 -28.55
N VAL A 125 8.25 -0.55 -28.13
CA VAL A 125 8.55 -0.32 -26.70
C VAL A 125 7.25 -0.05 -25.92
N SER A 126 6.37 0.79 -26.45
CA SER A 126 5.08 1.10 -25.82
C SER A 126 4.19 -0.13 -25.67
N VAL A 127 4.07 -0.95 -26.73
CA VAL A 127 3.27 -2.18 -26.70
C VAL A 127 3.85 -3.19 -25.71
N VAL A 128 5.17 -3.38 -25.70
CA VAL A 128 5.83 -4.28 -24.74
C VAL A 128 5.60 -3.79 -23.31
N GLY A 129 5.75 -2.48 -23.08
CA GLY A 129 5.52 -1.89 -21.74
C GLY A 129 4.12 -2.21 -21.19
N VAL A 130 3.08 -1.96 -22.00
CA VAL A 130 1.69 -2.23 -21.58
C VAL A 130 1.39 -3.74 -21.45
N SER A 131 2.09 -4.57 -22.21
CA SER A 131 1.85 -6.03 -22.24
C SER A 131 2.48 -6.77 -21.08
N VAL A 132 3.54 -6.21 -20.47
CA VAL A 132 4.24 -6.85 -19.35
C VAL A 132 3.49 -6.62 -18.04
N PRO A 133 3.13 -7.69 -17.30
CA PRO A 133 2.51 -7.51 -15.99
C PRO A 133 3.43 -6.76 -15.02
N HIS A 134 2.94 -5.69 -14.40
CA HIS A 134 3.75 -4.84 -13.52
C HIS A 134 4.41 -5.62 -12.37
N TYR A 135 3.70 -6.58 -11.76
CA TYR A 135 4.27 -7.40 -10.69
C TYR A 135 5.46 -8.25 -11.16
N TRP A 136 5.39 -8.78 -12.40
CA TRP A 136 6.48 -9.55 -13.00
C TRP A 136 7.68 -8.64 -13.29
N LEU A 137 7.44 -7.48 -13.89
CA LEU A 137 8.49 -6.48 -14.14
C LEU A 137 9.17 -6.08 -12.83
N GLY A 138 8.41 -5.82 -11.78
CA GLY A 138 8.93 -5.50 -10.46
C GLY A 138 9.85 -6.60 -9.90
N MET A 139 9.43 -7.87 -9.99
CA MET A 139 10.26 -8.98 -9.56
C MET A 139 11.58 -9.07 -10.36
N VAL A 140 11.52 -8.93 -11.68
CA VAL A 140 12.72 -8.97 -12.54
C VAL A 140 13.68 -7.85 -12.17
N LEU A 141 13.17 -6.62 -11.99
CA LEU A 141 13.99 -5.47 -11.59
C LEU A 141 14.64 -5.68 -10.21
N VAL A 142 13.91 -6.23 -9.25
CA VAL A 142 14.45 -6.54 -7.92
C VAL A 142 15.55 -7.63 -8.02
N ILE A 143 15.34 -8.67 -8.81
CA ILE A 143 16.36 -9.72 -8.99
C ILE A 143 17.64 -9.12 -9.60
N ILE A 144 17.52 -8.30 -10.63
CA ILE A 144 18.67 -7.72 -11.33
C ILE A 144 19.37 -6.68 -10.46
N PHE A 145 18.65 -5.64 -10.03
CA PHE A 145 19.24 -4.45 -9.43
C PHE A 145 19.45 -4.54 -7.93
N ALA A 146 18.65 -5.34 -7.23
CA ALA A 146 18.82 -5.53 -5.80
C ALA A 146 19.60 -6.81 -5.46
N ALA A 147 19.19 -7.98 -5.96
CA ALA A 147 19.80 -9.24 -5.57
C ALA A 147 21.16 -9.47 -6.25
N ASN A 148 21.26 -9.25 -7.57
CA ASN A 148 22.49 -9.56 -8.31
C ASN A 148 23.52 -8.41 -8.28
N LEU A 149 23.06 -7.18 -8.49
CA LEU A 149 23.96 -6.02 -8.59
C LEU A 149 24.14 -5.29 -7.24
N GLY A 150 23.22 -5.45 -6.28
CA GLY A 150 23.30 -4.76 -4.99
C GLY A 150 23.19 -3.23 -5.09
N TRP A 151 22.68 -2.69 -6.21
CA TRP A 151 22.65 -1.24 -6.44
C TRP A 151 21.50 -0.56 -5.72
N LEU A 152 20.35 -1.24 -5.64
CA LEU A 152 19.11 -0.69 -5.11
C LEU A 152 18.52 -1.63 -4.04
N PRO A 153 17.81 -1.10 -3.04
CA PRO A 153 17.16 -1.91 -2.03
C PRO A 153 15.95 -2.67 -2.62
N PRO A 154 15.70 -3.91 -2.16
CA PRO A 154 14.62 -4.75 -2.71
C PRO A 154 13.22 -4.36 -2.22
N THR A 155 13.12 -3.77 -1.02
CA THR A 155 11.83 -3.49 -0.33
C THR A 155 11.93 -2.29 0.60
N GLY A 156 10.77 -1.84 1.10
CA GLY A 156 10.67 -0.78 2.10
C GLY A 156 10.45 0.61 1.51
N ALA A 157 10.10 1.56 2.36
CA ALA A 157 9.98 2.98 2.02
C ALA A 157 11.19 3.81 2.50
N GLY A 158 12.15 3.14 3.17
CA GLY A 158 13.37 3.71 3.71
C GLY A 158 14.18 2.64 4.44
N PRO A 159 15.34 2.98 5.03
CA PRO A 159 16.26 2.04 5.70
C PRO A 159 15.63 1.24 6.83
N GLY A 160 14.66 1.81 7.56
CA GLY A 160 13.90 1.13 8.62
C GLY A 160 12.63 0.43 8.13
N GLY A 161 12.46 0.23 6.83
CA GLY A 161 11.32 -0.47 6.24
C GLY A 161 10.15 0.45 5.92
N SER A 162 9.03 0.37 6.65
CA SER A 162 7.84 1.20 6.43
C SER A 162 7.92 2.54 7.19
N GLU A 163 8.98 3.28 7.01
CA GLU A 163 9.15 4.60 7.61
C GLU A 163 8.32 5.69 6.91
N ALA A 164 8.17 6.85 7.58
CA ALA A 164 7.63 8.02 6.93
C ALA A 164 8.61 8.53 5.86
N TRP A 165 8.11 8.93 4.71
CA TRP A 165 8.92 9.48 3.63
C TRP A 165 9.68 10.73 4.06
N ILE A 166 10.98 10.76 3.78
CA ILE A 166 11.86 11.90 3.97
C ILE A 166 12.66 12.14 2.67
N TRP A 167 12.84 13.40 2.30
CA TRP A 167 13.66 13.76 1.15
C TRP A 167 15.15 13.56 1.46
N ASN A 168 15.64 12.35 1.26
CA ASN A 168 17.05 12.01 1.27
C ASN A 168 17.35 10.90 0.25
N TRP A 169 18.62 10.69 -0.05
CA TRP A 169 19.04 9.70 -1.04
C TRP A 169 18.64 8.28 -0.66
N GLU A 170 18.67 7.96 0.61
CA GLU A 170 18.31 6.63 1.10
C GLU A 170 16.84 6.27 0.81
N HIS A 171 15.91 7.19 1.04
CA HIS A 171 14.50 6.98 0.71
C HIS A 171 14.26 6.96 -0.80
N VAL A 172 14.93 7.84 -1.55
CA VAL A 172 14.82 7.88 -3.03
C VAL A 172 15.22 6.53 -3.64
N ARG A 173 16.31 5.91 -3.18
CA ARG A 173 16.73 4.59 -3.66
C ARG A 173 15.66 3.51 -3.51
N HIS A 174 14.87 3.53 -2.43
CA HIS A 174 13.79 2.58 -2.21
C HIS A 174 12.61 2.78 -3.17
N MET A 175 12.45 3.98 -3.72
CA MET A 175 11.34 4.30 -4.63
C MET A 175 11.67 4.07 -6.11
N ILE A 176 12.93 3.94 -6.49
CA ILE A 176 13.34 3.84 -7.91
C ILE A 176 12.69 2.62 -8.59
N LEU A 177 12.88 1.42 -8.04
CA LEU A 177 12.35 0.20 -8.67
C LEU A 177 10.82 0.18 -8.73
N PRO A 178 10.08 0.45 -7.64
CA PRO A 178 8.62 0.50 -7.73
C PRO A 178 8.11 1.65 -8.62
N ALA A 179 8.78 2.82 -8.65
CA ALA A 179 8.36 3.90 -9.52
C ALA A 179 8.52 3.55 -11.01
N ILE A 180 9.65 2.94 -11.39
CA ILE A 180 9.85 2.45 -12.77
C ILE A 180 8.79 1.39 -13.10
N THR A 181 8.55 0.44 -12.19
CA THR A 181 7.55 -0.61 -12.40
C THR A 181 6.14 -0.05 -12.64
N MET A 182 5.78 1.00 -11.92
CA MET A 182 4.45 1.61 -12.04
C MET A 182 4.34 2.65 -13.17
N SER A 183 5.46 3.09 -13.73
CA SER A 183 5.49 4.11 -14.78
C SER A 183 5.34 3.55 -16.19
N VAL A 184 5.50 2.25 -16.34
CA VAL A 184 5.37 1.51 -17.60
C VAL A 184 3.95 0.99 -17.75
#